data_2f01a9ff86257c9489c457703f33d331
#
_entry.id   2f01a9ff86257c9489c457703f33d331
#
_cell.length_a   1.000
_cell.length_b   1.000
_cell.length_c   1.000
_cell.angle_alpha   90.00
_cell.angle_beta   90.00
_cell.angle_gamma   90.00
#
_symmetry.space_group_name_H-M   'P 1'
#
loop_
_entity.id
_entity.type
_entity.pdbx_description
1 polymer ?
#
loop_
_entity_poly.entity_id
_entity_poly.type
_entity_poly.pdbx_seq_one_letter_code
_entity_poly.pdbx_strand_id
1 'polypeptide(L)'
;MSGGTPVDRRPTTTTRPAFGARAGRIVGVVATLVVTTVAVGLSQGWGRTDQTASSPTASPSATAPSAGPAPTAPVVLNSTDDAFIQLLIPMNEGALALIDHVDTRSAGADPSLRALLGELRAAHQAELRDLRGLLAAGNVPEQNIHEGHQMPGMVTDASLAELRAAPDTEVPSRAAALVRAHLAQTVVLCRGEQTAGGSPELKALAGRIQQARAAELTALDPQPGATGTPQVD
;
A
#
# COMPACT_ATOMS: atom_id res chain seq x y z
N MET A 1 4.75 -19.55 -79.04
CA MET A 1 5.55 -18.31 -79.14
C MET A 1 4.86 -17.27 -78.34
N SER A 2 5.31 -17.02 -77.17
CA SER A 2 4.97 -15.82 -76.41
C SER A 2 5.99 -15.70 -75.29
N GLY A 3 6.81 -14.67 -75.39
CA GLY A 3 7.85 -14.38 -74.45
C GLY A 3 7.35 -13.72 -73.19
N GLY A 4 7.71 -14.24 -72.04
CA GLY A 4 7.51 -13.64 -70.74
C GLY A 4 8.78 -12.90 -70.31
N THR A 5 8.66 -11.60 -70.11
CA THR A 5 9.71 -10.69 -69.65
C THR A 5 9.99 -10.92 -68.16
N PRO A 6 11.23 -10.94 -67.69
CA PRO A 6 11.57 -11.04 -66.29
C PRO A 6 11.44 -9.67 -65.62
N VAL A 7 10.70 -9.63 -64.47
CA VAL A 7 10.56 -8.47 -63.59
C VAL A 7 11.80 -8.40 -62.69
N ASP A 8 12.57 -7.35 -62.91
CA ASP A 8 13.74 -6.95 -62.10
C ASP A 8 13.28 -6.47 -60.73
N ARG A 9 13.59 -7.22 -59.63
CA ARG A 9 13.36 -6.83 -58.27
C ARG A 9 14.60 -6.19 -57.66
N ARG A 10 14.64 -4.87 -57.64
CA ARG A 10 15.65 -4.13 -56.88
C ARG A 10 15.42 -4.29 -55.41
N PRO A 11 16.45 -4.55 -54.57
CA PRO A 11 16.36 -4.53 -53.13
C PRO A 11 16.31 -3.08 -52.62
N THR A 12 15.28 -2.74 -51.87
CA THR A 12 15.17 -1.47 -51.15
C THR A 12 16.06 -1.54 -49.91
N THR A 13 17.11 -0.76 -49.91
CA THR A 13 18.02 -0.57 -48.76
C THR A 13 17.33 0.30 -47.73
N THR A 14 16.88 -0.28 -46.59
CA THR A 14 16.35 0.44 -45.45
C THR A 14 17.50 1.01 -44.63
N THR A 15 17.67 2.33 -44.71
CA THR A 15 18.61 3.10 -43.89
C THR A 15 18.08 3.18 -42.46
N ARG A 16 18.77 2.58 -41.47
CA ARG A 16 18.53 2.74 -40.06
C ARG A 16 19.03 4.12 -39.62
N PRO A 17 18.21 4.93 -38.88
CA PRO A 17 18.75 6.12 -38.25
C PRO A 17 19.56 5.72 -36.98
N ALA A 18 20.79 6.25 -36.94
CA ALA A 18 21.65 6.16 -35.75
C ALA A 18 21.11 7.03 -34.66
N PHE A 19 20.65 6.44 -33.54
CA PHE A 19 20.33 7.17 -32.32
C PHE A 19 21.63 7.57 -31.63
N GLY A 20 21.92 8.88 -31.66
CA GLY A 20 23.01 9.48 -30.93
C GLY A 20 22.77 9.42 -29.40
N ALA A 21 23.74 8.86 -28.69
CA ALA A 21 23.81 8.87 -27.24
C ALA A 21 24.00 10.31 -26.75
N ARG A 22 22.96 10.89 -26.15
CA ARG A 22 23.08 12.12 -25.36
C ARG A 22 23.38 11.74 -23.90
N ALA A 23 24.62 11.95 -23.49
CA ALA A 23 25.03 11.91 -22.09
C ALA A 23 24.34 13.06 -21.33
N GLY A 24 23.25 12.73 -20.61
CA GLY A 24 22.60 13.64 -19.67
C GLY A 24 23.37 13.67 -18.36
N ARG A 25 23.90 14.84 -18.01
CA ARG A 25 24.54 15.12 -16.72
C ARG A 25 23.49 14.96 -15.61
N ILE A 26 23.74 14.02 -14.71
CA ILE A 26 22.99 13.89 -13.44
C ILE A 26 23.49 14.98 -12.52
N VAL A 27 22.65 16.02 -12.30
CA VAL A 27 22.84 17.01 -11.26
C VAL A 27 22.35 16.37 -9.96
N GLY A 28 23.28 16.03 -9.08
CA GLY A 28 22.99 15.54 -7.76
C GLY A 28 22.39 16.65 -6.90
N VAL A 29 21.12 16.50 -6.52
CA VAL A 29 20.50 17.30 -5.47
C VAL A 29 20.77 16.60 -4.15
N VAL A 30 21.69 17.14 -3.37
CA VAL A 30 21.93 16.77 -1.97
C VAL A 30 20.77 17.33 -1.15
N ALA A 31 19.83 16.48 -0.76
CA ALA A 31 18.79 16.83 0.19
C ALA A 31 19.39 16.80 1.60
N THR A 32 19.58 17.97 2.18
CA THR A 32 20.03 18.17 3.56
C THR A 32 18.90 17.78 4.50
N LEU A 33 19.10 16.71 5.25
CA LEU A 33 18.18 16.22 6.28
C LEU A 33 18.32 17.14 7.51
N VAL A 34 17.34 18.00 7.76
CA VAL A 34 17.24 18.78 9.00
C VAL A 34 16.53 17.91 10.04
N VAL A 35 17.31 17.37 10.96
CA VAL A 35 16.79 16.70 12.16
C VAL A 35 16.47 17.77 13.19
N THR A 36 15.20 18.09 13.38
CA THR A 36 14.71 18.90 14.51
C THR A 36 14.44 17.98 15.70
N THR A 37 15.36 17.96 16.65
CA THR A 37 15.15 17.36 17.97
C THR A 37 14.24 18.27 18.79
N VAL A 38 13.02 17.80 19.08
CA VAL A 38 12.15 18.43 20.06
C VAL A 38 12.56 17.94 21.45
N ALA A 39 13.17 18.82 22.24
CA ALA A 39 13.45 18.58 23.63
C ALA A 39 12.18 18.74 24.45
N VAL A 40 11.67 17.67 25.02
CA VAL A 40 10.59 17.71 26.02
C VAL A 40 11.22 18.08 27.38
N GLY A 41 10.97 19.30 27.81
CA GLY A 41 11.38 19.76 29.11
C GLY A 41 10.50 19.17 30.22
N LEU A 42 11.09 18.33 31.04
CA LEU A 42 10.52 17.91 32.34
C LEU A 42 10.75 18.99 33.36
N SER A 43 9.75 19.81 33.65
CA SER A 43 9.74 20.71 34.79
C SER A 43 9.25 19.96 36.03
N GLN A 44 10.18 19.51 36.87
CA GLN A 44 9.89 19.02 38.22
C GLN A 44 9.76 20.23 39.16
N GLY A 45 8.54 20.57 39.51
CA GLY A 45 8.25 21.51 40.58
C GLY A 45 8.26 20.80 41.93
N TRP A 46 9.28 21.01 42.72
CA TRP A 46 9.30 20.67 44.15
C TRP A 46 8.64 21.81 44.94
N GLY A 47 7.49 21.54 45.51
CA GLY A 47 6.86 22.40 46.47
C GLY A 47 6.38 21.58 47.68
N ARG A 48 7.23 21.53 48.70
CA ARG A 48 6.88 20.95 50.00
C ARG A 48 6.28 22.07 50.84
N THR A 49 5.02 21.95 51.25
CA THR A 49 4.45 22.71 52.38
C THR A 49 3.61 21.76 53.26
N ASP A 50 4.14 21.59 54.47
CA ASP A 50 3.43 20.96 55.58
C ASP A 50 2.15 21.75 55.89
N GLN A 51 1.01 21.06 55.97
CA GLN A 51 -0.14 21.60 56.71
C GLN A 51 -0.92 20.47 57.40
N THR A 52 -0.92 20.61 58.67
CA THR A 52 -1.60 19.97 59.82
C THR A 52 -2.98 19.39 59.53
N ALA A 53 -3.20 18.26 60.19
CA ALA A 53 -4.41 17.49 60.30
C ALA A 53 -5.63 18.32 60.73
N SER A 54 -6.74 18.12 60.03
CA SER A 54 -8.08 18.26 60.55
C SER A 54 -8.99 17.28 59.81
N SER A 55 -9.49 16.28 60.54
CA SER A 55 -10.52 15.40 60.04
C SER A 55 -11.84 16.15 59.95
N PRO A 56 -12.56 16.01 58.84
CA PRO A 56 -14.03 16.13 58.90
C PRO A 56 -14.71 14.89 58.34
N THR A 57 -15.57 14.35 59.13
CA THR A 57 -16.91 13.83 58.90
C THR A 57 -17.20 13.28 57.51
N ALA A 58 -17.50 11.99 57.45
CA ALA A 58 -18.04 11.28 56.30
C ALA A 58 -19.27 11.99 55.70
N SER A 59 -19.15 12.44 54.48
CA SER A 59 -20.30 12.79 53.61
C SER A 59 -20.70 11.58 52.77
N PRO A 60 -22.00 11.38 52.51
CA PRO A 60 -22.48 10.23 51.75
C PRO A 60 -21.97 10.29 50.31
N SER A 61 -21.42 9.19 49.86
CA SER A 61 -21.02 8.97 48.44
C SER A 61 -22.22 9.21 47.53
N ALA A 62 -22.23 10.35 46.88
CA ALA A 62 -23.06 10.52 45.69
C ALA A 62 -22.51 9.60 44.60
N THR A 63 -23.28 8.57 44.27
CA THR A 63 -23.06 7.71 43.10
C THR A 63 -23.10 8.62 41.87
N ALA A 64 -21.95 8.93 41.30
CA ALA A 64 -21.88 9.64 40.04
C ALA A 64 -22.60 8.78 38.97
N PRO A 65 -23.50 9.35 38.17
CA PRO A 65 -24.10 8.63 37.07
C PRO A 65 -22.93 8.18 36.12
N SER A 66 -22.89 6.88 35.87
CA SER A 66 -21.97 6.29 34.88
C SER A 66 -22.22 7.03 33.58
N ALA A 67 -21.26 7.87 33.16
CA ALA A 67 -21.31 8.53 31.87
C ALA A 67 -21.32 7.41 30.81
N GLY A 68 -22.44 7.25 30.14
CA GLY A 68 -22.51 6.38 28.96
C GLY A 68 -21.44 6.81 27.95
N PRO A 69 -21.04 5.92 27.02
CA PRO A 69 -20.07 6.26 26.01
C PRO A 69 -20.49 7.55 25.31
N ALA A 70 -19.59 8.52 25.28
CA ALA A 70 -19.84 9.78 24.58
C ALA A 70 -20.23 9.47 23.12
N PRO A 71 -21.21 10.14 22.52
CA PRO A 71 -21.57 9.94 21.13
C PRO A 71 -20.33 10.21 20.29
N THR A 72 -19.90 9.20 19.54
CA THR A 72 -18.79 9.34 18.57
C THR A 72 -19.23 10.41 17.56
N ALA A 73 -18.42 11.43 17.36
CA ALA A 73 -18.72 12.46 16.37
C ALA A 73 -18.89 11.80 14.98
N PRO A 74 -19.85 12.26 14.17
CA PRO A 74 -20.05 11.69 12.84
C PRO A 74 -18.79 11.87 12.00
N VAL A 75 -18.36 10.81 11.31
CA VAL A 75 -17.25 10.88 10.34
C VAL A 75 -17.72 11.68 9.13
N VAL A 76 -16.97 12.74 8.78
CA VAL A 76 -17.25 13.54 7.59
C VAL A 76 -16.20 13.21 6.56
N LEU A 77 -16.63 12.62 5.43
CA LEU A 77 -15.79 12.29 4.30
C LEU A 77 -15.92 13.38 3.22
N ASN A 78 -14.79 13.88 2.72
CA ASN A 78 -14.78 14.74 1.52
C ASN A 78 -14.71 13.89 0.24
N SER A 79 -14.70 14.52 -0.93
CA SER A 79 -14.65 13.80 -2.21
C SER A 79 -13.34 13.02 -2.42
N THR A 80 -12.23 13.43 -1.80
CA THR A 80 -10.95 12.69 -1.85
C THR A 80 -11.02 11.45 -0.98
N ASP A 81 -11.56 11.59 0.24
CA ASP A 81 -11.78 10.46 1.16
C ASP A 81 -12.64 9.38 0.50
N ASP A 82 -13.78 9.80 -0.08
CA ASP A 82 -14.70 8.89 -0.78
C ASP A 82 -14.01 8.20 -1.96
N ALA A 83 -13.39 8.95 -2.86
CA ALA A 83 -12.66 8.38 -4.00
C ALA A 83 -11.55 7.41 -3.57
N PHE A 84 -10.80 7.73 -2.50
CA PHE A 84 -9.74 6.88 -1.96
C PHE A 84 -10.33 5.55 -1.46
N ILE A 85 -11.40 5.58 -0.67
CA ILE A 85 -12.02 4.36 -0.12
C ILE A 85 -12.60 3.50 -1.25
N GLN A 86 -13.38 4.11 -2.16
CA GLN A 86 -14.03 3.41 -3.27
C GLN A 86 -13.02 2.77 -4.25
N LEU A 87 -11.79 3.27 -4.30
CA LEU A 87 -10.70 2.67 -5.08
C LEU A 87 -9.94 1.60 -4.30
N LEU A 88 -9.62 1.86 -3.02
CA LEU A 88 -8.76 0.95 -2.25
C LEU A 88 -9.48 -0.36 -1.90
N ILE A 89 -10.80 -0.34 -1.72
CA ILE A 89 -11.60 -1.55 -1.49
C ILE A 89 -11.40 -2.56 -2.63
N PRO A 90 -11.75 -2.26 -3.90
CA PRO A 90 -11.59 -3.24 -4.98
C PRO A 90 -10.12 -3.59 -5.26
N MET A 91 -9.18 -2.69 -5.00
CA MET A 91 -7.75 -3.00 -5.09
C MET A 91 -7.34 -4.08 -4.08
N ASN A 92 -7.75 -3.96 -2.82
CA ASN A 92 -7.46 -4.95 -1.78
C ASN A 92 -8.17 -6.29 -2.05
N GLU A 93 -9.41 -6.26 -2.55
CA GLU A 93 -10.14 -7.48 -2.93
C GLU A 93 -9.46 -8.23 -4.07
N GLY A 94 -9.00 -7.51 -5.10
CA GLY A 94 -8.22 -8.09 -6.19
C GLY A 94 -6.89 -8.70 -5.70
N ALA A 95 -6.19 -8.03 -4.77
CA ALA A 95 -4.99 -8.56 -4.16
C ALA A 95 -5.26 -9.83 -3.34
N LEU A 96 -6.36 -9.89 -2.59
CA LEU A 96 -6.79 -11.11 -1.88
C LEU A 96 -7.07 -12.26 -2.84
N ALA A 97 -7.76 -12.01 -3.96
CA ALA A 97 -8.02 -13.03 -4.98
C ALA A 97 -6.73 -13.56 -5.63
N LEU A 98 -5.72 -12.69 -5.82
CA LEU A 98 -4.38 -13.08 -6.25
C LEU A 98 -3.71 -14.00 -5.22
N ILE A 99 -3.73 -13.63 -3.94
CA ILE A 99 -3.12 -14.41 -2.85
C ILE A 99 -3.79 -15.77 -2.75
N ASP A 100 -5.13 -15.86 -2.82
CA ASP A 100 -5.88 -17.09 -2.81
C ASP A 100 -5.47 -18.02 -3.96
N HIS A 101 -5.27 -17.44 -5.15
CA HIS A 101 -4.84 -18.23 -6.31
C HIS A 101 -3.42 -18.79 -6.13
N VAL A 102 -2.49 -18.00 -5.61
CA VAL A 102 -1.11 -18.44 -5.35
C VAL A 102 -1.07 -19.56 -4.31
N ASP A 103 -1.83 -19.44 -3.23
CA ASP A 103 -1.90 -20.47 -2.16
C ASP A 103 -2.38 -21.83 -2.68
N THR A 104 -3.29 -21.83 -3.67
CA THR A 104 -3.82 -23.07 -4.24
C THR A 104 -2.87 -23.73 -5.24
N ARG A 105 -1.95 -22.98 -5.87
CA ARG A 105 -1.12 -23.46 -7.00
C ARG A 105 0.37 -23.52 -6.73
N SER A 106 0.88 -22.83 -5.71
CA SER A 106 2.32 -22.63 -5.53
C SER A 106 2.93 -23.56 -4.48
N ALA A 107 2.91 -24.87 -4.70
CA ALA A 107 3.69 -25.79 -3.86
C ALA A 107 5.21 -25.47 -3.89
N GLY A 108 5.71 -24.76 -4.91
CA GLY A 108 7.12 -24.38 -5.10
C GLY A 108 7.43 -22.91 -4.87
N ALA A 109 6.50 -22.11 -4.33
CA ALA A 109 6.80 -20.70 -4.04
C ALA A 109 7.83 -20.59 -2.92
N ASP A 110 8.72 -19.58 -3.05
CA ASP A 110 9.70 -19.21 -2.02
C ASP A 110 8.99 -19.03 -0.67
N PRO A 111 9.51 -19.62 0.42
CA PRO A 111 8.95 -19.44 1.76
C PRO A 111 8.79 -17.98 2.19
N SER A 112 9.71 -17.09 1.78
CA SER A 112 9.66 -15.66 2.07
C SER A 112 8.47 -14.98 1.35
N LEU A 113 8.26 -15.30 0.08
CA LEU A 113 7.09 -14.81 -0.67
C LEU A 113 5.80 -15.30 -0.03
N ARG A 114 5.74 -16.56 0.37
CA ARG A 114 4.54 -17.14 1.02
C ARG A 114 4.25 -16.48 2.36
N ALA A 115 5.28 -16.21 3.17
CA ALA A 115 5.13 -15.49 4.44
C ALA A 115 4.58 -14.07 4.20
N LEU A 116 5.17 -13.33 3.25
CA LEU A 116 4.71 -11.99 2.87
C LEU A 116 3.25 -12.00 2.39
N LEU A 117 2.86 -12.97 1.55
CA LEU A 117 1.47 -13.07 1.09
C LEU A 117 0.49 -13.35 2.23
N GLY A 118 0.90 -14.13 3.24
CA GLY A 118 0.12 -14.38 4.45
C GLY A 118 -0.08 -13.11 5.29
N GLU A 119 0.96 -12.31 5.46
CA GLU A 119 0.90 -11.00 6.15
C GLU A 119 0.00 -10.02 5.39
N LEU A 120 0.17 -9.93 4.07
CA LEU A 120 -0.67 -9.10 3.19
C LEU A 120 -2.15 -9.49 3.28
N ARG A 121 -2.47 -10.78 3.31
CA ARG A 121 -3.85 -11.27 3.48
C ARG A 121 -4.47 -10.72 4.76
N ALA A 122 -3.79 -10.87 5.89
CA ALA A 122 -4.29 -10.40 7.18
C ALA A 122 -4.47 -8.87 7.20
N ALA A 123 -3.50 -8.14 6.65
CA ALA A 123 -3.54 -6.69 6.54
C ALA A 123 -4.72 -6.22 5.67
N HIS A 124 -4.87 -6.73 4.46
CA HIS A 124 -5.97 -6.34 3.55
C HIS A 124 -7.35 -6.64 4.13
N GLN A 125 -7.51 -7.78 4.81
CA GLN A 125 -8.78 -8.10 5.50
C GLN A 125 -9.10 -7.11 6.61
N ALA A 126 -8.08 -6.64 7.36
CA ALA A 126 -8.26 -5.62 8.39
C ALA A 126 -8.60 -4.26 7.76
N GLU A 127 -7.86 -3.85 6.74
CA GLU A 127 -8.09 -2.61 6.00
C GLU A 127 -9.48 -2.54 5.37
N LEU A 128 -9.96 -3.64 4.77
CA LEU A 128 -11.32 -3.71 4.23
C LEU A 128 -12.38 -3.48 5.31
N ARG A 129 -12.19 -4.05 6.51
CA ARG A 129 -13.12 -3.78 7.62
C ARG A 129 -13.09 -2.32 8.06
N ASP A 130 -11.90 -1.72 8.16
CA ASP A 130 -11.73 -0.33 8.58
C ASP A 130 -12.32 0.64 7.54
N LEU A 131 -12.04 0.42 6.25
CA LEU A 131 -12.56 1.24 5.15
C LEU A 131 -14.08 1.19 5.07
N ARG A 132 -14.68 0.00 5.14
CA ARG A 132 -16.13 -0.18 5.17
C ARG A 132 -16.76 0.42 6.42
N GLY A 133 -16.06 0.33 7.55
CA GLY A 133 -16.46 0.99 8.79
C GLY A 133 -16.54 2.52 8.64
N LEU A 134 -15.58 3.13 7.96
CA LEU A 134 -15.55 4.58 7.69
C LEU A 134 -16.67 5.00 6.73
N LEU A 135 -16.93 4.24 5.65
CA LEU A 135 -18.08 4.48 4.77
C LEU A 135 -19.40 4.44 5.56
N ALA A 136 -19.58 3.41 6.39
CA ALA A 136 -20.78 3.27 7.19
C ALA A 136 -20.95 4.42 8.21
N ALA A 137 -19.86 4.83 8.87
CA ALA A 137 -19.87 5.95 9.81
C ALA A 137 -20.14 7.30 9.13
N GLY A 138 -19.70 7.46 7.87
CA GLY A 138 -19.97 8.62 7.02
C GLY A 138 -21.33 8.57 6.30
N ASN A 139 -22.08 7.47 6.44
CA ASN A 139 -23.33 7.20 5.71
C ASN A 139 -23.14 7.28 4.19
N VAL A 140 -21.99 6.80 3.69
CA VAL A 140 -21.64 6.73 2.26
C VAL A 140 -21.78 5.28 1.79
N PRO A 141 -22.56 5.00 0.73
CA PRO A 141 -22.70 3.65 0.19
C PRO A 141 -21.40 3.19 -0.49
N GLU A 142 -21.04 1.93 -0.29
CA GLU A 142 -19.95 1.31 -1.05
C GLU A 142 -20.36 1.17 -2.52
N GLN A 143 -19.50 1.60 -3.44
CA GLN A 143 -19.71 1.55 -4.88
C GLN A 143 -18.41 1.15 -5.59
N ASN A 144 -18.48 0.20 -6.51
CA ASN A 144 -17.35 -0.09 -7.38
C ASN A 144 -17.41 0.77 -8.67
N ILE A 145 -17.10 2.06 -8.54
CA ILE A 145 -17.05 2.99 -9.66
C ILE A 145 -15.90 2.72 -10.64
N HIS A 146 -15.00 1.79 -10.29
CA HIS A 146 -13.84 1.41 -11.09
C HIS A 146 -14.00 0.05 -11.77
N GLU A 147 -15.19 -0.56 -11.70
CA GLU A 147 -15.46 -1.84 -12.36
C GLU A 147 -15.16 -1.77 -13.87
N GLY A 148 -14.39 -2.74 -14.36
CA GLY A 148 -13.96 -2.79 -15.76
C GLY A 148 -12.82 -1.81 -16.13
N HIS A 149 -12.39 -0.94 -15.23
CA HIS A 149 -11.27 -0.04 -15.50
C HIS A 149 -9.93 -0.73 -15.20
N GLN A 150 -8.96 -0.50 -16.08
CA GLN A 150 -7.58 -0.93 -15.89
C GLN A 150 -6.80 0.20 -15.23
N MET A 151 -6.56 0.09 -13.92
CA MET A 151 -5.77 1.07 -13.18
C MET A 151 -4.42 0.49 -12.75
N PRO A 152 -3.36 1.32 -12.68
CA PRO A 152 -2.07 0.86 -12.18
C PRO A 152 -2.21 0.18 -10.81
N GLY A 153 -1.58 -0.98 -10.63
CA GLY A 153 -1.59 -1.72 -9.37
C GLY A 153 -2.90 -2.42 -9.01
N MET A 154 -3.94 -2.31 -9.84
CA MET A 154 -5.16 -3.08 -9.67
C MET A 154 -4.97 -4.50 -10.21
N VAL A 155 -5.29 -5.50 -9.39
CA VAL A 155 -5.36 -6.89 -9.83
C VAL A 155 -6.77 -7.10 -10.40
N THR A 156 -6.85 -7.20 -11.71
CA THR A 156 -8.11 -7.35 -12.45
C THR A 156 -8.41 -8.82 -12.74
N ASP A 157 -9.67 -9.12 -13.11
CA ASP A 157 -10.05 -10.46 -13.59
C ASP A 157 -9.21 -10.89 -14.80
N ALA A 158 -8.83 -9.97 -15.67
CA ALA A 158 -7.95 -10.26 -16.80
C ALA A 158 -6.55 -10.70 -16.32
N SER A 159 -5.93 -9.97 -15.39
CA SER A 159 -4.62 -10.34 -14.84
C SER A 159 -4.66 -11.66 -14.06
N LEU A 160 -5.76 -11.94 -13.36
CA LEU A 160 -5.99 -13.23 -12.71
C LEU A 160 -6.18 -14.36 -13.73
N ALA A 161 -6.89 -14.13 -14.84
CA ALA A 161 -7.05 -15.10 -15.90
C ALA A 161 -5.71 -15.44 -16.57
N GLU A 162 -4.87 -14.44 -16.85
CA GLU A 162 -3.51 -14.64 -17.35
C GLU A 162 -2.65 -15.44 -16.36
N LEU A 163 -2.73 -15.14 -15.07
CA LEU A 163 -2.01 -15.88 -14.04
C LEU A 163 -2.48 -17.32 -13.94
N ARG A 164 -3.79 -17.56 -14.05
CA ARG A 164 -4.38 -18.92 -14.06
C ARG A 164 -3.93 -19.75 -15.26
N ALA A 165 -3.72 -19.12 -16.40
CA ALA A 165 -3.23 -19.76 -17.62
C ALA A 165 -1.71 -19.97 -17.63
N ALA A 166 -0.97 -19.34 -16.74
CA ALA A 166 0.47 -19.44 -16.67
C ALA A 166 0.94 -20.84 -16.22
N PRO A 167 2.12 -21.32 -16.69
CA PRO A 167 2.77 -22.52 -16.15
C PRO A 167 3.07 -22.34 -14.66
N ASP A 168 2.98 -23.42 -13.87
CA ASP A 168 3.21 -23.38 -12.41
C ASP A 168 4.57 -22.79 -12.02
N THR A 169 5.58 -23.02 -12.85
CA THR A 169 6.94 -22.45 -12.68
C THR A 169 7.01 -20.94 -12.81
N GLU A 170 6.04 -20.31 -13.49
CA GLU A 170 5.99 -18.86 -13.69
C GLU A 170 5.06 -18.15 -12.72
N VAL A 171 4.14 -18.88 -12.09
CA VAL A 171 3.15 -18.29 -11.16
C VAL A 171 3.81 -17.46 -10.05
N PRO A 172 4.87 -17.91 -9.35
CA PRO A 172 5.47 -17.12 -8.27
C PRO A 172 6.04 -15.79 -8.75
N SER A 173 6.75 -15.75 -9.87
CA SER A 173 7.35 -14.51 -10.41
C SER A 173 6.30 -13.54 -10.93
N ARG A 174 5.26 -14.03 -11.60
CA ARG A 174 4.14 -13.21 -12.08
C ARG A 174 3.33 -12.65 -10.92
N ALA A 175 3.05 -13.46 -9.90
CA ALA A 175 2.38 -13.02 -8.68
C ALA A 175 3.19 -11.93 -7.95
N ALA A 176 4.50 -12.13 -7.76
CA ALA A 176 5.36 -11.12 -7.16
C ALA A 176 5.35 -9.78 -7.93
N ALA A 177 5.29 -9.83 -9.27
CA ALA A 177 5.19 -8.62 -10.09
C ALA A 177 3.84 -7.88 -9.87
N LEU A 178 2.73 -8.62 -9.80
CA LEU A 178 1.40 -8.04 -9.52
C LEU A 178 1.33 -7.46 -8.11
N VAL A 179 1.84 -8.18 -7.10
CA VAL A 179 1.93 -7.69 -5.72
C VAL A 179 2.75 -6.42 -5.66
N ARG A 180 3.94 -6.38 -6.28
CA ARG A 180 4.79 -5.17 -6.32
C ARG A 180 4.05 -3.97 -6.91
N ALA A 181 3.36 -4.16 -8.03
CA ALA A 181 2.59 -3.09 -8.67
C ALA A 181 1.46 -2.59 -7.75
N HIS A 182 0.75 -3.51 -7.07
CA HIS A 182 -0.30 -3.19 -6.10
C HIS A 182 0.25 -2.37 -4.92
N LEU A 183 1.32 -2.83 -4.28
CA LEU A 183 1.92 -2.14 -3.14
C LEU A 183 2.43 -0.74 -3.52
N ALA A 184 3.11 -0.62 -4.67
CA ALA A 184 3.63 0.67 -5.15
C ALA A 184 2.51 1.68 -5.40
N GLN A 185 1.43 1.25 -6.05
CA GLN A 185 0.28 2.12 -6.31
C GLN A 185 -0.44 2.50 -5.02
N THR A 186 -0.61 1.56 -4.08
CA THR A 186 -1.22 1.86 -2.78
C THR A 186 -0.44 2.93 -2.01
N VAL A 187 0.91 2.91 -2.05
CA VAL A 187 1.74 3.98 -1.47
C VAL A 187 1.42 5.34 -2.09
N VAL A 188 1.23 5.41 -3.41
CA VAL A 188 0.88 6.67 -4.11
C VAL A 188 -0.48 7.18 -3.69
N LEU A 189 -1.49 6.30 -3.66
CA LEU A 189 -2.85 6.65 -3.24
C LEU A 189 -2.90 7.13 -1.79
N CYS A 190 -2.24 6.45 -0.88
CA CYS A 190 -2.16 6.84 0.53
C CYS A 190 -1.52 8.22 0.73
N ARG A 191 -0.50 8.58 -0.06
CA ARG A 191 0.07 9.94 -0.04
C ARG A 191 -0.92 10.99 -0.52
N GLY A 192 -1.68 10.69 -1.57
CA GLY A 192 -2.75 11.55 -2.05
C GLY A 192 -3.79 11.81 -0.97
N GLU A 193 -4.25 10.76 -0.30
CA GLU A 193 -5.21 10.83 0.79
C GLU A 193 -4.67 11.66 1.97
N GLN A 194 -3.45 11.42 2.42
CA GLN A 194 -2.83 12.20 3.50
C GLN A 194 -2.70 13.68 3.17
N THR A 195 -2.54 14.03 1.88
CA THR A 195 -2.38 15.40 1.41
C THR A 195 -3.72 16.13 1.26
N ALA A 196 -4.72 15.48 0.65
CA ALA A 196 -5.97 16.13 0.22
C ALA A 196 -7.23 15.58 0.90
N GLY A 197 -7.15 14.48 1.65
CA GLY A 197 -8.27 13.94 2.43
C GLY A 197 -8.74 14.92 3.51
N GLY A 198 -10.00 14.80 3.90
CA GLY A 198 -10.65 15.62 4.92
C GLY A 198 -10.76 14.93 6.27
N SER A 199 -10.95 13.60 6.28
CA SER A 199 -11.12 12.81 7.51
C SER A 199 -9.78 12.56 8.21
N PRO A 200 -9.60 13.04 9.47
CA PRO A 200 -8.40 12.74 10.25
C PRO A 200 -8.20 11.24 10.47
N GLU A 201 -9.27 10.50 10.67
CA GLU A 201 -9.26 9.05 10.89
C GLU A 201 -8.77 8.31 9.66
N LEU A 202 -9.27 8.69 8.48
CA LEU A 202 -8.86 8.07 7.21
C LEU A 202 -7.42 8.43 6.85
N LYS A 203 -7.01 9.69 7.06
CA LYS A 203 -5.60 10.10 6.88
C LYS A 203 -4.66 9.32 7.79
N ALA A 204 -5.05 9.07 9.03
CA ALA A 204 -4.27 8.24 9.95
C ALA A 204 -4.20 6.78 9.48
N LEU A 205 -5.31 6.22 8.97
CA LEU A 205 -5.33 4.89 8.36
C LEU A 205 -4.43 4.83 7.14
N ALA A 206 -4.56 5.77 6.21
CA ALA A 206 -3.71 5.87 5.01
C ALA A 206 -2.22 5.97 5.35
N GLY A 207 -1.86 6.70 6.42
CA GLY A 207 -0.49 6.78 6.92
C GLY A 207 0.06 5.42 7.37
N ARG A 208 -0.73 4.64 8.12
CA ARG A 208 -0.35 3.28 8.54
C ARG A 208 -0.21 2.33 7.34
N ILE A 209 -1.17 2.36 6.43
CA ILE A 209 -1.14 1.55 5.20
C ILE A 209 0.12 1.90 4.38
N GLN A 210 0.40 3.18 4.17
CA GLN A 210 1.58 3.60 3.42
C GLN A 210 2.88 3.06 4.01
N GLN A 211 3.05 3.12 5.33
CA GLN A 211 4.24 2.61 6.01
C GLN A 211 4.38 1.11 5.83
N ALA A 212 3.29 0.35 6.00
CA ALA A 212 3.28 -1.09 5.81
C ALA A 212 3.66 -1.47 4.37
N ARG A 213 3.00 -0.87 3.36
CA ARG A 213 3.28 -1.12 1.93
C ARG A 213 4.72 -0.79 1.53
N ALA A 214 5.30 0.27 2.10
CA ALA A 214 6.70 0.62 1.85
C ALA A 214 7.68 -0.42 2.41
N ALA A 215 7.40 -0.98 3.60
CA ALA A 215 8.19 -2.06 4.18
C ALA A 215 8.08 -3.35 3.36
N GLU A 216 6.87 -3.73 2.94
CA GLU A 216 6.60 -4.91 2.12
C GLU A 216 7.25 -4.82 0.72
N LEU A 217 7.26 -3.64 0.10
CA LEU A 217 8.01 -3.40 -1.14
C LEU A 217 9.50 -3.67 -0.94
N THR A 218 10.06 -3.23 0.18
CA THR A 218 11.46 -3.48 0.52
C THR A 218 11.73 -4.98 0.73
N ALA A 219 10.78 -5.70 1.33
CA ALA A 219 10.88 -7.15 1.52
C ALA A 219 10.80 -7.95 0.20
N LEU A 220 10.09 -7.42 -0.81
CA LEU A 220 10.02 -8.00 -2.15
C LEU A 220 11.28 -7.77 -2.99
N ASP A 221 12.09 -6.76 -2.65
CA ASP A 221 13.33 -6.50 -3.37
C ASP A 221 14.39 -7.52 -2.92
N PRO A 222 15.04 -8.24 -3.85
CA PRO A 222 16.13 -9.12 -3.49
C PRO A 222 17.22 -8.27 -2.80
N GLN A 223 17.50 -8.58 -1.54
CA GLN A 223 18.58 -7.92 -0.79
C GLN A 223 19.90 -8.16 -1.55
N PRO A 224 20.61 -7.12 -2.00
CA PRO A 224 21.95 -7.29 -2.56
C PRO A 224 22.87 -7.76 -1.43
N GLY A 225 23.06 -9.07 -1.28
CA GLY A 225 23.92 -9.65 -0.24
C GLY A 225 23.54 -11.06 0.21
N ALA A 226 22.40 -11.62 -0.21
CA ALA A 226 22.00 -12.99 0.17
C ALA A 226 22.67 -14.10 -0.67
N THR A 227 23.63 -13.78 -1.55
CA THR A 227 24.53 -14.79 -2.09
C THR A 227 25.57 -15.13 -1.04
N GLY A 228 25.19 -16.08 -0.16
CA GLY A 228 26.14 -16.71 0.75
C GLY A 228 27.36 -17.18 -0.01
N THR A 229 28.50 -16.57 0.26
CA THR A 229 29.79 -17.09 -0.14
C THR A 229 29.87 -18.50 0.45
N PRO A 230 30.02 -19.56 -0.37
CA PRO A 230 30.31 -20.88 0.20
C PRO A 230 31.66 -20.77 0.90
N GLN A 231 31.61 -20.91 2.23
CA GLN A 231 32.81 -21.04 3.05
C GLN A 231 33.39 -22.40 2.69
N VAL A 232 34.49 -22.38 1.93
CA VAL A 232 35.30 -23.56 1.63
C VAL A 232 36.19 -23.75 2.86
N ASP A 233 35.91 -24.81 3.63
CA ASP A 233 36.85 -25.38 4.63
C ASP A 233 37.97 -26.17 3.91
#